data_18186fa62d8cb462abc7bf0321205e13
#
_entry.id   18186fa62d8cb462abc7bf0321205e13
#
_cell.length_a   1.000
_cell.length_b   1.000
_cell.length_c   1.000
_cell.angle_alpha   90.00
_cell.angle_beta   90.00
_cell.angle_gamma   90.00
#
_symmetry.space_group_name_H-M   'P 1'
#
loop_
_entity.id
_entity.type
_entity.pdbx_description
1 polymer ?
#
loop_
_entity_poly.entity_id
_entity_poly.type
_entity_poly.pdbx_seq_one_letter_code
_entity_poly.pdbx_strand_id
1 'polypeptide(L)'
;MNLQAYTSVNESAHITGVALIPRISRNNNLYTKQELERFDGVSVPLNWEHDPSNVIGQVTFHYNPSQETVYYEGDITNEAAANVARNKLLFTSIEATPTDVQEICNGDSDCFAMPFGLRPEGLALTETPGVPETSVKVIENYIK
;
A
#
# COMPACT_ATOMS: atom_id res chain seq x y z
N MET A 1 -22.29 -0.66 32.14
CA MET A 1 -21.59 -0.30 30.90
C MET A 1 -20.79 -1.49 30.40
N ASN A 2 -20.85 -1.74 29.13
CA ASN A 2 -20.10 -2.83 28.52
C ASN A 2 -18.73 -2.31 28.02
N LEU A 3 -17.68 -2.55 28.79
CA LEU A 3 -16.32 -2.12 28.42
C LEU A 3 -15.79 -2.78 27.17
N GLN A 4 -16.24 -3.99 26.88
CA GLN A 4 -15.82 -4.70 25.65
C GLN A 4 -16.28 -4.00 24.39
N ALA A 5 -17.45 -3.37 24.41
CA ALA A 5 -17.93 -2.61 23.25
C ALA A 5 -17.01 -1.42 22.93
N TYR A 6 -16.50 -0.74 23.96
CA TYR A 6 -15.53 0.33 23.76
C TYR A 6 -14.20 -0.19 23.23
N THR A 7 -13.74 -1.31 23.76
CA THR A 7 -12.50 -1.93 23.31
C THR A 7 -12.60 -2.31 21.83
N SER A 8 -13.72 -2.90 21.41
CA SER A 8 -13.95 -3.28 20.01
C SER A 8 -13.93 -2.07 19.08
N VAL A 9 -14.48 -0.94 19.48
CA VAL A 9 -14.46 0.29 18.68
C VAL A 9 -13.04 0.79 18.46
N ASN A 10 -12.14 0.59 19.43
CA ASN A 10 -10.77 1.05 19.40
C ASN A 10 -9.78 0.03 18.84
N GLU A 11 -10.22 -1.21 18.60
CA GLU A 11 -9.35 -2.28 18.14
C GLU A 11 -9.03 -2.22 16.64
N SER A 12 -9.88 -1.55 15.86
CA SER A 12 -9.66 -1.40 14.43
C SER A 12 -9.37 0.03 14.06
N ALA A 13 -8.79 0.22 12.88
CA ALA A 13 -8.51 1.55 12.34
C ALA A 13 -8.85 1.58 10.85
N HIS A 14 -9.58 2.60 10.42
CA HIS A 14 -9.74 2.87 9.00
C HIS A 14 -8.57 3.71 8.53
N ILE A 15 -7.93 3.30 7.44
CA ILE A 15 -6.76 3.99 6.90
C ILE A 15 -6.96 4.37 5.45
N THR A 16 -6.26 5.40 5.04
CA THR A 16 -6.15 5.82 3.64
C THR A 16 -4.75 6.38 3.40
N GLY A 17 -4.37 6.45 2.16
CA GLY A 17 -3.08 7.04 1.79
C GLY A 17 -2.70 6.80 0.35
N VAL A 18 -1.47 7.16 0.03
CA VAL A 18 -0.86 6.94 -1.27
C VAL A 18 -0.16 5.59 -1.26
N ALA A 19 -0.47 4.75 -2.25
CA ALA A 19 0.16 3.44 -2.42
C ALA A 19 1.28 3.47 -3.47
N LEU A 20 1.10 4.20 -4.56
CA LEU A 20 2.05 4.16 -5.68
C LEU A 20 1.93 5.40 -6.55
N ILE A 21 3.07 5.87 -7.05
CA ILE A 21 3.18 6.97 -8.00
C ILE A 21 4.11 6.56 -9.16
N PRO A 22 4.04 7.22 -10.33
CA PRO A 22 4.84 6.85 -11.50
C PRO A 22 6.27 7.38 -11.39
N ARG A 23 7.09 6.72 -10.56
CA ARG A 23 8.50 7.08 -10.39
C ARG A 23 9.33 5.83 -10.12
N ILE A 24 10.65 5.97 -10.21
CA ILE A 24 11.59 4.90 -9.91
C ILE A 24 11.64 4.69 -8.39
N SER A 25 11.34 3.47 -7.95
CA SER A 25 11.40 3.09 -6.53
C SER A 25 12.85 2.88 -6.08
N ARG A 26 13.05 2.70 -4.76
CA ARG A 26 14.36 2.36 -4.19
C ARG A 26 14.94 1.07 -4.77
N ASN A 27 14.07 0.17 -5.22
CA ASN A 27 14.47 -1.10 -5.83
C ASN A 27 14.69 -0.99 -7.34
N ASN A 28 14.78 0.25 -7.86
CA ASN A 28 14.98 0.55 -9.27
C ASN A 28 13.89 -0.01 -10.18
N ASN A 29 12.63 0.04 -9.73
CA ASN A 29 11.45 -0.28 -10.53
C ASN A 29 10.72 0.99 -10.93
N LEU A 30 10.44 1.15 -12.21
CA LEU A 30 9.59 2.23 -12.72
C LEU A 30 8.20 1.68 -13.04
N TYR A 31 7.18 2.29 -12.43
CA TYR A 31 5.80 1.92 -12.66
C TYR A 31 5.16 2.96 -13.59
N THR A 32 4.75 2.51 -14.79
CA THR A 32 4.11 3.40 -15.77
C THR A 32 2.65 3.65 -15.39
N LYS A 33 2.06 4.73 -15.95
CA LYS A 33 0.64 5.02 -15.69
C LYS A 33 -0.30 3.89 -16.12
N GLN A 34 0.00 3.16 -17.21
CA GLN A 34 -0.81 2.02 -17.63
C GLN A 34 -0.81 0.93 -16.56
N GLU A 35 0.32 0.74 -15.88
CA GLU A 35 0.41 -0.25 -14.81
C GLU A 35 -0.29 0.24 -13.54
N LEU A 36 -0.23 1.54 -13.25
CA LEU A 36 -0.97 2.10 -12.11
C LEU A 36 -2.48 1.92 -12.26
N GLU A 37 -3.00 2.06 -13.48
CA GLU A 37 -4.43 1.86 -13.76
C GLU A 37 -4.91 0.45 -13.42
N ARG A 38 -4.03 -0.53 -13.48
CA ARG A 38 -4.37 -1.93 -13.17
C ARG A 38 -4.75 -2.14 -11.71
N PHE A 39 -4.38 -1.22 -10.84
CA PHE A 39 -4.71 -1.31 -9.41
C PHE A 39 -6.14 -0.86 -9.10
N ASP A 40 -6.75 -0.06 -9.98
CA ASP A 40 -8.05 0.56 -9.70
C ASP A 40 -9.13 -0.45 -9.38
N GLY A 41 -9.77 -0.30 -8.22
CA GLY A 41 -10.88 -1.16 -7.80
C GLY A 41 -10.46 -2.54 -7.26
N VAL A 42 -9.18 -2.84 -7.18
CA VAL A 42 -8.69 -4.14 -6.70
C VAL A 42 -8.57 -4.13 -5.18
N SER A 43 -9.15 -5.14 -4.53
CA SER A 43 -9.02 -5.33 -3.07
C SER A 43 -7.99 -6.41 -2.79
N VAL A 44 -7.13 -6.15 -1.80
CA VAL A 44 -6.03 -7.04 -1.44
C VAL A 44 -5.86 -7.12 0.07
N PRO A 45 -5.23 -8.20 0.57
CA PRO A 45 -4.84 -8.25 1.98
C PRO A 45 -3.83 -7.16 2.32
N LEU A 46 -3.93 -6.66 3.54
CA LEU A 46 -2.94 -5.77 4.15
C LEU A 46 -2.11 -6.59 5.13
N ASN A 47 -0.79 -6.56 5.00
CA ASN A 47 0.10 -7.29 5.92
C ASN A 47 1.11 -6.36 6.58
N TRP A 48 1.88 -6.92 7.50
CA TRP A 48 2.97 -6.23 8.18
C TRP A 48 4.30 -6.63 7.57
N GLU A 49 5.04 -5.66 7.06
CA GLU A 49 6.42 -5.81 6.56
C GLU A 49 6.59 -6.96 5.54
N HIS A 50 5.62 -7.11 4.64
CA HIS A 50 5.64 -8.15 3.59
C HIS A 50 5.61 -9.58 4.13
N ASP A 51 5.11 -9.79 5.33
CA ASP A 51 4.94 -11.13 5.88
C ASP A 51 3.53 -11.65 5.53
N PRO A 52 3.40 -12.61 4.59
CA PRO A 52 2.08 -13.09 4.18
C PRO A 52 1.36 -13.87 5.27
N SER A 53 2.08 -14.32 6.31
CA SER A 53 1.46 -14.97 7.46
C SER A 53 0.93 -13.97 8.49
N ASN A 54 1.23 -12.69 8.34
CA ASN A 54 0.81 -11.64 9.26
C ASN A 54 -0.13 -10.66 8.57
N VAL A 55 -1.31 -11.16 8.19
CA VAL A 55 -2.37 -10.34 7.60
C VAL A 55 -3.06 -9.56 8.71
N ILE A 56 -3.08 -8.24 8.58
CA ILE A 56 -3.58 -7.33 9.61
C ILE A 56 -4.83 -6.56 9.18
N GLY A 57 -5.28 -6.73 7.95
CA GLY A 57 -6.47 -6.06 7.43
C GLY A 57 -6.66 -6.27 5.95
N GLN A 58 -7.38 -5.35 5.34
CA GLN A 58 -7.71 -5.39 3.91
C GLN A 58 -7.86 -3.97 3.38
N VAL A 59 -7.44 -3.75 2.14
CA VAL A 59 -7.55 -2.44 1.47
C VAL A 59 -8.08 -2.61 0.05
N THR A 60 -8.61 -1.52 -0.49
CA THR A 60 -9.01 -1.40 -1.90
C THR A 60 -8.23 -0.24 -2.52
N PHE A 61 -7.67 -0.48 -3.70
CA PHE A 61 -6.94 0.54 -4.44
C PHE A 61 -7.88 1.38 -5.30
N HIS A 62 -7.51 2.66 -5.48
CA HIS A 62 -8.21 3.60 -6.35
C HIS A 62 -7.18 4.39 -7.13
N TYR A 63 -7.30 4.39 -8.46
CA TYR A 63 -6.41 5.17 -9.32
C TYR A 63 -7.03 6.53 -9.64
N ASN A 64 -6.25 7.59 -9.44
CA ASN A 64 -6.63 8.95 -9.81
C ASN A 64 -5.86 9.36 -11.07
N PRO A 65 -6.51 9.42 -12.26
CA PRO A 65 -5.80 9.71 -13.51
C PRO A 65 -5.27 11.14 -13.60
N SER A 66 -5.91 12.10 -12.96
CA SER A 66 -5.44 13.49 -13.02
C SER A 66 -4.17 13.71 -12.19
N GLN A 67 -3.96 12.92 -11.15
CA GLN A 67 -2.75 12.96 -10.32
C GLN A 67 -1.78 11.83 -10.64
N GLU A 68 -2.18 10.88 -11.49
CA GLU A 68 -1.39 9.69 -11.84
C GLU A 68 -0.95 8.93 -10.58
N THR A 69 -1.84 8.80 -9.60
CA THR A 69 -1.52 8.25 -8.29
C THR A 69 -2.50 7.15 -7.93
N VAL A 70 -1.99 6.05 -7.38
CA VAL A 70 -2.81 5.01 -6.77
C VAL A 70 -2.94 5.32 -5.29
N TYR A 71 -4.18 5.53 -4.86
CA TYR A 71 -4.55 5.65 -3.45
C TYR A 71 -5.11 4.33 -2.97
N TYR A 72 -5.21 4.17 -1.68
CA TYR A 72 -5.89 3.04 -1.07
C TYR A 72 -6.74 3.50 0.09
N GLU A 73 -7.75 2.68 0.43
CA GLU A 73 -8.48 2.81 1.67
C GLU A 73 -8.83 1.41 2.18
N GLY A 74 -8.98 1.29 3.47
CA GLY A 74 -9.33 0.02 4.06
C GLY A 74 -9.25 0.04 5.58
N ASP A 75 -9.23 -1.16 6.15
CA ASP A 75 -9.28 -1.32 7.60
C ASP A 75 -8.14 -2.17 8.09
N ILE A 76 -7.51 -1.73 9.18
CA ILE A 76 -6.65 -2.55 10.00
C ILE A 76 -7.54 -3.19 11.05
N THR A 77 -7.66 -4.52 11.02
CA THR A 77 -8.51 -5.27 11.96
C THR A 77 -7.73 -5.87 13.11
N ASN A 78 -6.40 -5.90 13.01
CA ASN A 78 -5.52 -6.37 14.09
C ASN A 78 -5.27 -5.21 15.07
N GLU A 79 -5.57 -5.44 16.35
CA GLU A 79 -5.48 -4.40 17.38
C GLU A 79 -4.07 -3.84 17.55
N ALA A 80 -3.07 -4.71 17.61
CA ALA A 80 -1.68 -4.27 17.80
C ALA A 80 -1.21 -3.41 16.62
N ALA A 81 -1.52 -3.83 15.40
CA ALA A 81 -1.17 -3.07 14.20
C ALA A 81 -1.90 -1.73 14.14
N ALA A 82 -3.17 -1.70 14.53
CA ALA A 82 -3.94 -0.45 14.59
C ALA A 82 -3.31 0.55 15.57
N ASN A 83 -2.86 0.08 16.72
CA ASN A 83 -2.18 0.92 17.70
C ASN A 83 -0.85 1.47 17.17
N VAL A 84 -0.09 0.65 16.48
CA VAL A 84 1.16 1.11 15.84
C VAL A 84 0.86 2.19 14.81
N ALA A 85 -0.15 1.99 13.97
CA ALA A 85 -0.52 2.96 12.93
C ALA A 85 -0.96 4.31 13.52
N ARG A 86 -1.62 4.31 14.69
CA ARG A 86 -2.04 5.54 15.36
C ARG A 86 -0.87 6.32 15.96
N ASN A 87 0.20 5.65 16.32
CA ASN A 87 1.27 6.23 17.15
C ASN A 87 2.61 6.35 16.44
N LYS A 88 2.73 5.89 15.20
CA LYS A 88 3.99 5.84 14.48
C LYS A 88 3.81 6.25 13.04
N LEU A 89 4.82 6.92 12.49
CA LEU A 89 4.85 7.22 11.06
C LEU A 89 5.11 5.94 10.27
N LEU A 90 4.16 5.56 9.44
CA LEU A 90 4.26 4.40 8.59
C LEU A 90 4.08 4.78 7.12
N PHE A 91 4.51 3.88 6.28
CA PHE A 91 4.42 3.95 4.83
C PHE A 91 3.79 2.66 4.32
N THR A 92 3.55 2.59 3.03
CA THR A 92 3.07 1.36 2.41
C THR A 92 4.03 0.90 1.32
N SER A 93 3.96 -0.39 1.02
CA SER A 93 4.73 -1.01 -0.06
C SER A 93 3.85 -2.03 -0.77
N ILE A 94 3.71 -1.88 -2.08
CA ILE A 94 2.85 -2.78 -2.87
C ILE A 94 3.45 -4.16 -3.02
N GLU A 95 2.56 -5.14 -3.21
CA GLU A 95 2.90 -6.51 -3.59
C GLU A 95 2.15 -6.82 -4.86
N ALA A 96 2.89 -7.03 -5.95
CA ALA A 96 2.29 -7.32 -7.26
C ALA A 96 3.26 -8.18 -8.06
N THR A 97 2.69 -9.06 -8.89
CA THR A 97 3.46 -9.94 -9.76
C THR A 97 3.32 -9.48 -11.21
N PRO A 98 4.44 -9.18 -11.90
CA PRO A 98 4.40 -8.83 -13.31
C PRO A 98 4.32 -10.08 -14.20
N THR A 99 3.75 -9.92 -15.40
CA THR A 99 3.84 -10.97 -16.44
C THR A 99 5.13 -10.84 -17.22
N ASP A 100 5.72 -9.66 -17.28
CA ASP A 100 6.97 -9.40 -17.98
C ASP A 100 7.69 -8.22 -17.34
N VAL A 101 9.01 -8.16 -17.52
CA VAL A 101 9.84 -7.07 -17.03
C VAL A 101 10.83 -6.67 -18.12
N GLN A 102 10.89 -5.37 -18.42
CA GLN A 102 11.84 -4.82 -19.36
C GLN A 102 12.91 -4.05 -18.58
N GLU A 103 14.19 -4.34 -18.84
CA GLU A 103 15.29 -3.59 -18.29
C GLU A 103 15.64 -2.43 -19.21
N ILE A 104 15.79 -1.24 -18.64
CA ILE A 104 16.17 -0.03 -19.37
C ILE A 104 17.40 0.54 -18.71
N CYS A 105 18.45 0.74 -19.51
CA CYS A 105 19.72 1.25 -19.03
C CYS A 105 20.10 2.56 -19.71
N ASN A 106 20.62 3.49 -18.91
CA ASN A 106 21.24 4.72 -19.37
C ASN A 106 22.73 4.65 -19.03
N GLY A 107 23.50 4.08 -19.95
CA GLY A 107 24.91 3.77 -19.70
C GLY A 107 25.08 2.39 -19.07
N ASP A 108 26.30 2.06 -18.63
CA ASP A 108 26.65 0.72 -18.18
C ASP A 108 26.21 0.39 -16.76
N SER A 109 25.89 1.39 -15.95
CA SER A 109 25.63 1.18 -14.52
C SER A 109 24.29 1.74 -14.03
N ASP A 110 23.55 2.46 -14.88
CA ASP A 110 22.33 3.14 -14.50
C ASP A 110 21.14 2.45 -15.17
N CYS A 111 20.70 1.36 -14.54
CA CYS A 111 19.62 0.53 -15.07
C CYS A 111 18.44 0.50 -14.12
N PHE A 112 17.24 0.44 -14.68
CA PHE A 112 16.01 0.21 -13.92
C PHE A 112 15.10 -0.78 -14.65
N ALA A 113 14.18 -1.39 -13.90
CA ALA A 113 13.23 -2.35 -14.43
C ALA A 113 11.88 -1.70 -14.62
N MET A 114 11.20 -2.03 -15.73
CA MET A 114 9.81 -1.65 -15.97
C MET A 114 8.96 -2.92 -15.96
N PRO A 115 8.17 -3.16 -14.92
CA PRO A 115 7.26 -4.29 -14.91
C PRO A 115 6.02 -4.01 -15.77
N PHE A 116 5.50 -5.06 -16.41
CA PHE A 116 4.30 -5.03 -17.22
C PHE A 116 3.33 -6.14 -16.82
N GLY A 117 2.04 -5.86 -16.95
CA GLY A 117 1.01 -6.83 -16.63
C GLY A 117 0.96 -7.13 -15.13
N LEU A 118 1.15 -6.11 -14.32
CA LEU A 118 1.11 -6.26 -12.88
C LEU A 118 -0.23 -6.76 -12.38
N ARG A 119 -0.18 -7.77 -11.53
CA ARG A 119 -1.34 -8.25 -10.79
C ARG A 119 -1.17 -7.86 -9.33
N PRO A 120 -1.99 -6.93 -8.82
CA PRO A 120 -1.92 -6.55 -7.41
C PRO A 120 -2.29 -7.74 -6.51
N GLU A 121 -1.49 -7.99 -5.48
CA GLU A 121 -1.66 -9.15 -4.60
C GLU A 121 -1.73 -8.76 -3.13
N GLY A 122 -1.20 -7.63 -2.76
CA GLY A 122 -1.19 -7.19 -1.37
C GLY A 122 -0.66 -5.78 -1.22
N LEU A 123 -0.75 -5.29 0.02
CA LEU A 123 -0.15 -4.05 0.46
C LEU A 123 0.46 -4.30 1.83
N ALA A 124 1.70 -3.87 2.02
CA ALA A 124 2.35 -3.96 3.32
C ALA A 124 2.36 -2.61 4.01
N LEU A 125 2.12 -2.59 5.31
CA LEU A 125 2.53 -1.48 6.17
C LEU A 125 4.00 -1.68 6.50
N THR A 126 4.80 -0.62 6.36
CA THR A 126 6.24 -0.72 6.54
C THR A 126 6.83 0.58 7.10
N GLU A 127 7.96 0.43 7.77
CA GLU A 127 8.76 1.58 8.21
C GLU A 127 9.76 2.02 7.13
N THR A 128 10.03 1.17 6.13
CA THR A 128 11.05 1.40 5.09
C THR A 128 10.47 1.22 3.70
N PRO A 129 9.80 2.24 3.14
CA PRO A 129 9.12 2.10 1.84
C PRO A 129 10.11 2.08 0.68
N GLY A 130 9.73 1.41 -0.42
CA GLY A 130 10.39 1.53 -1.70
C GLY A 130 10.11 2.87 -2.38
N VAL A 131 8.91 3.42 -2.16
CA VAL A 131 8.49 4.74 -2.65
C VAL A 131 8.19 5.63 -1.45
N PRO A 132 9.03 6.64 -1.16
CA PRO A 132 8.89 7.43 0.06
C PRO A 132 7.67 8.36 0.09
N GLU A 133 6.98 8.55 -1.04
CA GLU A 133 5.76 9.36 -1.11
C GLU A 133 4.51 8.60 -0.67
N THR A 134 4.62 7.31 -0.35
CA THR A 134 3.50 6.55 0.21
C THR A 134 3.16 7.07 1.60
N SER A 135 1.93 6.83 2.03
CA SER A 135 1.46 7.38 3.31
C SER A 135 0.43 6.48 3.97
N VAL A 136 0.32 6.64 5.27
CA VAL A 136 -0.72 6.01 6.08
C VAL A 136 -1.37 7.09 6.93
N LYS A 137 -2.66 7.31 6.71
CA LYS A 137 -3.45 8.23 7.52
C LYS A 137 -4.58 7.46 8.18
N VAL A 138 -4.65 7.54 9.50
CA VAL A 138 -5.73 6.92 10.27
C VAL A 138 -6.90 7.90 10.36
N ILE A 139 -8.10 7.42 10.01
CA ILE A 139 -9.33 8.20 10.09
C ILE A 139 -10.03 7.81 11.39
N GLU A 140 -9.88 8.63 12.43
CA GLU A 140 -10.36 8.29 13.78
C GLU A 140 -11.88 8.26 13.92
N ASN A 141 -12.59 9.09 13.15
CA ASN A 141 -14.03 9.24 13.25
C ASN A 141 -14.75 8.65 12.03
N TYR A 142 -14.18 7.60 11.44
CA TYR A 142 -14.76 6.97 10.27
C TYR A 142 -16.07 6.23 10.65
N ILE A 143 -17.11 6.51 9.90
CA ILE A 143 -18.42 5.86 10.05
C ILE A 143 -18.72 5.09 8.75
N LYS A 144 -18.90 3.79 8.88
CA LYS A 144 -19.21 2.92 7.74
C LYS A 144 -20.69 2.99 7.36
#